data_4ba01573bad83da5b04cf19714836ad7
#
_entry.id   4ba01573bad83da5b04cf19714836ad7
#
_cell.length_a   1.000
_cell.length_b   1.000
_cell.length_c   1.000
_cell.angle_alpha   90.00
_cell.angle_beta   90.00
_cell.angle_gamma   90.00
#
_symmetry.space_group_name_H-M   'P 1'
#
loop_
_entity.id
_entity.type
_entity.pdbx_description
1 polymer ?
#
loop_
_entity_poly.entity_id
_entity_poly.type
_entity_poly.pdbx_seq_one_letter_code
_entity_poly.pdbx_strand_id
1 'polypeptide(L)'
;MDYKVKDISQHAFGRQEIEIAETEMPGLMAIREQYGDSKPLAGANIMGCLHMTIQTAVLIETLVALGAKCRWSSCNIYSTQDHAAAAIAQSGTPVFAWKGMSEEEFWWCIDQTIEADGWEPNMILDDGGDLTLRMHEKYPELLKNIKGLSEETTTGVLRLEQMVEKGTLQVPAINVNDSVTKSKFDNLYGCKESLVDGIRRGTDVMMAGKVAVVAGFGDVGKGLSLIHISEPTRPY
;
A
#
# COMPACT_ATOMS: atom_id res chain seq x y z
N MET A 1 5.65 -9.15 21.98
CA MET A 1 4.73 -9.11 20.82
C MET A 1 5.50 -8.48 19.69
N ASP A 2 5.35 -9.00 18.48
CA ASP A 2 6.15 -8.60 17.32
C ASP A 2 5.41 -7.52 16.50
N TYR A 3 5.31 -6.33 17.06
CA TYR A 3 4.75 -5.15 16.37
C TYR A 3 5.18 -3.85 17.05
N LYS A 4 5.10 -2.72 16.31
CA LYS A 4 5.16 -1.37 16.87
C LYS A 4 4.17 -0.46 16.16
N VAL A 5 3.15 -0.04 16.87
CA VAL A 5 2.09 0.87 16.42
C VAL A 5 1.96 2.05 17.39
N LYS A 6 1.23 3.10 16.99
CA LYS A 6 1.08 4.30 17.80
C LYS A 6 0.38 4.03 19.14
N ASP A 7 -0.76 3.36 19.05
CA ASP A 7 -1.63 3.06 20.21
C ASP A 7 -2.47 1.82 19.92
N ILE A 8 -2.10 0.71 20.54
CA ILE A 8 -2.80 -0.57 20.37
C ILE A 8 -4.25 -0.54 20.88
N SER A 9 -4.59 0.37 21.79
CA SER A 9 -5.96 0.47 22.34
C SER A 9 -7.01 0.85 21.30
N GLN A 10 -6.59 1.41 20.17
CA GLN A 10 -7.46 1.77 19.05
C GLN A 10 -7.93 0.57 18.18
N HIS A 11 -7.50 -0.65 18.52
CA HIS A 11 -7.78 -1.84 17.69
C HIS A 11 -9.28 -2.10 17.47
N ALA A 12 -10.13 -1.84 18.46
CA ALA A 12 -11.58 -2.06 18.35
C ALA A 12 -12.22 -1.08 17.34
N PHE A 13 -11.82 0.19 17.38
CA PHE A 13 -12.23 1.18 16.39
C PHE A 13 -11.70 0.83 15.01
N GLY A 14 -10.42 0.44 14.93
CA GLY A 14 -9.81 -0.02 13.68
C GLY A 14 -10.56 -1.20 13.05
N ARG A 15 -11.03 -2.15 13.87
CA ARG A 15 -11.84 -3.28 13.37
C ARG A 15 -13.13 -2.83 12.71
N GLN A 16 -13.85 -1.90 13.33
CA GLN A 16 -15.10 -1.35 12.78
C GLN A 16 -14.87 -0.65 11.43
N GLU A 17 -13.81 0.14 11.33
CA GLU A 17 -13.44 0.84 10.10
C GLU A 17 -13.01 -0.16 8.99
N ILE A 18 -12.32 -1.24 9.34
CA ILE A 18 -11.95 -2.30 8.38
C ILE A 18 -13.20 -3.03 7.89
N GLU A 19 -14.19 -3.30 8.74
CA GLU A 19 -15.46 -3.90 8.34
C GLU A 19 -16.22 -3.03 7.32
N ILE A 20 -16.16 -1.70 7.45
CA ILE A 20 -16.69 -0.79 6.43
C ILE A 20 -15.89 -0.95 5.13
N ALA A 21 -14.56 -0.92 5.18
CA ALA A 21 -13.70 -1.08 4.01
C ALA A 21 -13.94 -2.42 3.27
N GLU A 22 -14.23 -3.51 3.98
CA GLU A 22 -14.58 -4.79 3.37
C GLU A 22 -15.82 -4.68 2.45
N THR A 23 -16.81 -3.86 2.82
CA THR A 23 -18.01 -3.65 1.99
C THR A 23 -17.71 -2.87 0.72
N GLU A 24 -16.64 -2.09 0.70
CA GLU A 24 -16.20 -1.28 -0.43
C GLU A 24 -15.17 -2.00 -1.33
N MET A 25 -14.71 -3.19 -0.92
CA MET A 25 -13.68 -3.97 -1.60
C MET A 25 -14.17 -5.36 -2.05
N PRO A 26 -15.24 -5.43 -2.86
CA PRO A 26 -15.88 -6.71 -3.20
C PRO A 26 -14.96 -7.68 -3.96
N GLY A 27 -13.96 -7.16 -4.69
CA GLY A 27 -12.99 -8.00 -5.39
C GLY A 27 -12.12 -8.82 -4.43
N LEU A 28 -11.57 -8.21 -3.38
CA LEU A 28 -10.79 -8.93 -2.37
C LEU A 28 -11.66 -9.88 -1.54
N MET A 29 -12.89 -9.47 -1.22
CA MET A 29 -13.81 -10.34 -0.48
C MET A 29 -14.21 -11.57 -1.29
N ALA A 30 -14.46 -11.43 -2.60
CA ALA A 30 -14.72 -12.56 -3.50
C ALA A 30 -13.51 -13.51 -3.60
N ILE A 31 -12.28 -12.98 -3.65
CA ILE A 31 -11.05 -13.79 -3.64
C ILE A 31 -10.94 -14.57 -2.32
N ARG A 32 -11.24 -13.94 -1.20
CA ARG A 32 -11.24 -14.57 0.13
C ARG A 32 -12.24 -15.72 0.20
N GLU A 33 -13.46 -15.52 -0.32
CA GLU A 33 -14.50 -16.54 -0.39
C GLU A 33 -14.10 -17.71 -1.33
N GLN A 34 -13.60 -17.39 -2.52
CA GLN A 34 -13.29 -18.40 -3.54
C GLN A 34 -12.09 -19.26 -3.19
N TYR A 35 -11.05 -18.70 -2.58
CA TYR A 35 -9.75 -19.36 -2.42
C TYR A 35 -9.34 -19.60 -0.96
N GLY A 36 -10.11 -19.11 0.01
CA GLY A 36 -9.76 -19.21 1.44
C GLY A 36 -9.55 -20.65 1.91
N ASP A 37 -10.36 -21.58 1.44
CA ASP A 37 -10.24 -23.00 1.81
C ASP A 37 -9.02 -23.67 1.16
N SER A 38 -8.70 -23.32 -0.10
CA SER A 38 -7.59 -23.91 -0.85
C SER A 38 -6.21 -23.39 -0.43
N LYS A 39 -6.17 -22.20 0.23
CA LYS A 39 -4.96 -21.54 0.73
C LYS A 39 -3.82 -21.50 -0.29
N PRO A 40 -4.04 -20.87 -1.47
CA PRO A 40 -3.05 -20.89 -2.56
C PRO A 40 -1.74 -20.18 -2.20
N LEU A 41 -1.73 -19.35 -1.15
CA LEU A 41 -0.54 -18.67 -0.65
C LEU A 41 0.13 -19.40 0.53
N ALA A 42 -0.22 -20.68 0.78
CA ALA A 42 0.47 -21.47 1.80
C ALA A 42 1.98 -21.52 1.51
N GLY A 43 2.80 -21.13 2.50
CA GLY A 43 4.25 -21.03 2.36
C GLY A 43 4.75 -19.71 1.75
N ALA A 44 3.86 -18.75 1.41
CA ALA A 44 4.26 -17.39 1.11
C ALA A 44 4.54 -16.62 2.40
N ASN A 45 5.76 -16.08 2.50
CA ASN A 45 6.21 -15.20 3.57
C ASN A 45 6.43 -13.81 2.95
N ILE A 46 5.45 -12.93 3.12
CA ILE A 46 5.35 -11.65 2.40
C ILE A 46 5.84 -10.51 3.28
N MET A 47 6.86 -9.81 2.81
CA MET A 47 7.20 -8.49 3.32
C MET A 47 6.36 -7.46 2.58
N GLY A 48 5.61 -6.63 3.31
CA GLY A 48 4.79 -5.57 2.74
C GLY A 48 5.29 -4.19 3.15
N CYS A 49 5.41 -3.29 2.18
CA CYS A 49 5.66 -1.88 2.40
C CYS A 49 4.66 -1.07 1.56
N LEU A 50 3.49 -0.83 2.13
CA LEU A 50 2.38 -0.14 1.49
C LEU A 50 1.58 0.61 2.55
N HIS A 51 0.92 1.71 2.18
CA HIS A 51 0.17 2.59 3.09
C HIS A 51 -0.68 1.80 4.09
N MET A 52 -0.39 1.89 5.40
CA MET A 52 -1.11 1.12 6.43
C MET A 52 -2.47 1.76 6.73
N THR A 53 -3.39 1.61 5.80
CA THR A 53 -4.77 2.09 5.87
C THR A 53 -5.76 0.95 6.15
N ILE A 54 -7.03 1.29 6.36
CA ILE A 54 -8.09 0.29 6.51
C ILE A 54 -8.23 -0.59 5.26
N GLN A 55 -8.02 -0.05 4.06
CA GLN A 55 -8.05 -0.80 2.81
C GLN A 55 -6.87 -1.80 2.72
N THR A 56 -5.68 -1.37 3.11
CA THR A 56 -4.52 -2.25 3.21
C THR A 56 -4.70 -3.33 4.27
N ALA A 57 -5.42 -3.02 5.36
CA ALA A 57 -5.78 -4.03 6.34
C ALA A 57 -6.63 -5.15 5.73
N VAL A 58 -7.62 -4.82 4.88
CA VAL A 58 -8.40 -5.81 4.13
C VAL A 58 -7.51 -6.67 3.22
N LEU A 59 -6.52 -6.05 2.56
CA LEU A 59 -5.54 -6.79 1.75
C LEU A 59 -4.71 -7.75 2.61
N ILE A 60 -4.14 -7.29 3.72
CA ILE A 60 -3.33 -8.12 4.64
C ILE A 60 -4.15 -9.32 5.13
N GLU A 61 -5.36 -9.08 5.61
CA GLU A 61 -6.24 -10.15 6.09
C GLU A 61 -6.63 -11.12 4.97
N THR A 62 -6.77 -10.63 3.74
CA THR A 62 -7.00 -11.50 2.57
C THR A 62 -5.78 -12.37 2.30
N LEU A 63 -4.57 -11.83 2.28
CA LEU A 63 -3.34 -12.61 2.11
C LEU A 63 -3.20 -13.69 3.18
N VAL A 64 -3.49 -13.34 4.44
CA VAL A 64 -3.45 -14.28 5.57
C VAL A 64 -4.54 -15.35 5.43
N ALA A 65 -5.76 -15.00 5.05
CA ALA A 65 -6.84 -15.94 4.80
C ALA A 65 -6.49 -16.94 3.68
N LEU A 66 -5.73 -16.49 2.68
CA LEU A 66 -5.22 -17.32 1.59
C LEU A 66 -3.99 -18.17 1.99
N GLY A 67 -3.52 -18.07 3.22
CA GLY A 67 -2.46 -18.91 3.78
C GLY A 67 -1.07 -18.27 3.86
N ALA A 68 -0.92 -17.00 3.48
CA ALA A 68 0.35 -16.28 3.61
C ALA A 68 0.65 -15.91 5.07
N LYS A 69 1.94 -15.76 5.37
CA LYS A 69 2.42 -15.02 6.53
C LYS A 69 2.87 -13.64 6.06
N CYS A 70 2.52 -12.60 6.80
CA CYS A 70 2.84 -11.23 6.44
C CYS A 70 3.59 -10.52 7.56
N ARG A 71 4.52 -9.62 7.20
CA ARG A 71 5.10 -8.58 8.05
C ARG A 71 4.99 -7.27 7.32
N TRP A 72 4.55 -6.21 7.97
CA TRP A 72 4.09 -5.01 7.26
C TRP A 72 4.66 -3.72 7.82
N SER A 73 5.07 -2.82 6.92
CA SER A 73 5.39 -1.41 7.21
C SER A 73 4.61 -0.48 6.28
N SER A 74 4.60 0.81 6.57
CA SER A 74 4.03 1.80 5.67
C SER A 74 5.11 2.34 4.72
N CYS A 75 4.74 2.63 3.49
CA CYS A 75 5.58 3.26 2.48
C CYS A 75 5.62 4.80 2.60
N ASN A 76 4.96 5.38 3.60
CA ASN A 76 4.92 6.82 3.80
C ASN A 76 4.77 7.18 5.29
N ILE A 77 5.51 8.20 5.72
CA ILE A 77 5.55 8.63 7.13
C ILE A 77 4.25 9.25 7.66
N TYR A 78 3.32 9.66 6.79
CA TYR A 78 2.07 10.34 7.18
C TYR A 78 0.80 9.57 6.87
N SER A 79 0.83 8.55 6.02
CA SER A 79 -0.37 7.90 5.50
C SER A 79 -0.99 6.85 6.40
N THR A 80 -0.27 6.37 7.42
CA THR A 80 -0.80 5.36 8.34
C THR A 80 -2.06 5.85 9.05
N GLN A 81 -3.09 5.01 9.05
CA GLN A 81 -4.23 5.13 9.95
C GLN A 81 -3.92 4.30 11.21
N ASP A 82 -3.63 4.97 12.32
CA ASP A 82 -3.09 4.31 13.53
C ASP A 82 -4.04 3.23 14.08
N HIS A 83 -5.35 3.43 13.96
CA HIS A 83 -6.34 2.44 14.34
C HIS A 83 -6.34 1.19 13.43
N ALA A 84 -6.07 1.34 12.14
CA ALA A 84 -5.92 0.21 11.21
C ALA A 84 -4.67 -0.62 11.57
N ALA A 85 -3.53 0.04 11.81
CA ALA A 85 -2.32 -0.61 12.27
C ALA A 85 -2.54 -1.36 13.59
N ALA A 86 -3.26 -0.76 14.54
CA ALA A 86 -3.61 -1.39 15.82
C ALA A 86 -4.48 -2.64 15.64
N ALA A 87 -5.49 -2.59 14.75
CA ALA A 87 -6.37 -3.73 14.50
C ALA A 87 -5.59 -4.93 13.90
N ILE A 88 -4.72 -4.69 12.93
CA ILE A 88 -3.91 -5.74 12.31
C ILE A 88 -2.87 -6.28 13.28
N ALA A 89 -2.21 -5.44 14.08
CA ALA A 89 -1.31 -5.91 15.13
C ALA A 89 -2.04 -6.78 16.18
N GLN A 90 -3.25 -6.39 16.56
CA GLN A 90 -4.08 -7.14 17.50
C GLN A 90 -4.52 -8.51 16.94
N SER A 91 -4.73 -8.62 15.63
CA SER A 91 -5.04 -9.90 14.98
C SER A 91 -3.85 -10.88 14.92
N GLY A 92 -2.65 -10.43 15.30
CA GLY A 92 -1.45 -11.24 15.36
C GLY A 92 -0.52 -11.12 14.14
N THR A 93 -0.86 -10.26 13.18
CA THR A 93 0.06 -9.96 12.07
C THR A 93 1.06 -8.88 12.51
N PRO A 94 2.38 -9.13 12.36
CA PRO A 94 3.41 -8.13 12.67
C PRO A 94 3.26 -6.87 11.82
N VAL A 95 3.08 -5.71 12.47
CA VAL A 95 2.95 -4.40 11.84
C VAL A 95 3.86 -3.39 12.54
N PHE A 96 4.59 -2.64 11.73
CA PHE A 96 5.51 -1.59 12.16
C PHE A 96 5.15 -0.30 11.41
N ALA A 97 4.17 0.45 11.91
CA ALA A 97 3.69 1.67 11.26
C ALA A 97 2.93 2.57 12.23
N TRP A 98 3.13 3.89 12.12
CA TRP A 98 2.33 4.93 12.76
C TRP A 98 2.40 6.24 12.01
N LYS A 99 1.39 7.08 12.17
CA LYS A 99 1.38 8.41 11.54
C LYS A 99 2.39 9.34 12.22
N GLY A 100 3.23 9.98 11.40
CA GLY A 100 4.23 10.95 11.85
C GLY A 100 5.54 10.32 12.31
N MET A 101 5.94 9.21 11.69
CA MET A 101 7.28 8.64 11.84
C MET A 101 8.35 9.66 11.40
N SER A 102 9.49 9.66 12.08
CA SER A 102 10.71 10.27 11.55
C SER A 102 11.26 9.42 10.38
N GLU A 103 12.21 9.97 9.64
CA GLU A 103 12.88 9.22 8.57
C GLU A 103 13.63 8.00 9.12
N GLU A 104 14.28 8.13 10.27
CA GLU A 104 14.97 7.02 10.93
C GLU A 104 14.00 5.91 11.37
N GLU A 105 12.85 6.30 11.93
CA GLU A 105 11.79 5.36 12.32
C GLU A 105 11.18 4.66 11.10
N PHE A 106 11.01 5.37 9.98
CA PHE A 106 10.52 4.80 8.72
C PHE A 106 11.42 3.67 8.23
N TRP A 107 12.73 3.92 8.13
CA TRP A 107 13.68 2.90 7.71
C TRP A 107 13.80 1.75 8.70
N TRP A 108 13.72 2.04 10.00
CA TRP A 108 13.66 1.01 11.02
C TRP A 108 12.42 0.11 10.85
N CYS A 109 11.25 0.68 10.56
CA CYS A 109 10.02 -0.08 10.32
C CYS A 109 10.15 -1.02 9.12
N ILE A 110 10.77 -0.56 8.04
CA ILE A 110 11.06 -1.41 6.87
C ILE A 110 12.00 -2.55 7.27
N ASP A 111 13.08 -2.27 7.97
CA ASP A 111 14.03 -3.29 8.45
C ASP A 111 13.32 -4.37 9.31
N GLN A 112 12.33 -3.99 10.11
CA GLN A 112 11.55 -4.95 10.92
C GLN A 112 10.69 -5.90 10.07
N THR A 113 10.36 -5.55 8.83
CA THR A 113 9.65 -6.48 7.93
C THR A 113 10.61 -7.51 7.33
N ILE A 114 11.89 -7.19 7.24
CA ILE A 114 12.94 -8.00 6.63
C ILE A 114 13.58 -8.95 7.66
N GLU A 115 13.96 -8.42 8.82
CA GLU A 115 14.71 -9.16 9.84
C GLU A 115 13.84 -9.49 11.05
N ALA A 116 13.64 -10.77 11.31
CA ALA A 116 13.09 -11.25 12.57
C ALA A 116 13.54 -12.72 12.82
N ASP A 117 13.58 -13.10 14.07
CA ASP A 117 13.95 -14.47 14.46
C ASP A 117 13.00 -15.51 13.84
N GLY A 118 13.54 -16.44 13.08
CA GLY A 118 12.76 -17.48 12.41
C GLY A 118 11.89 -17.00 11.24
N TRP A 119 12.10 -15.77 10.77
CA TRP A 119 11.42 -15.21 9.61
C TRP A 119 12.26 -15.40 8.35
N GLU A 120 11.70 -16.06 7.36
CA GLU A 120 12.33 -16.30 6.06
C GLU A 120 11.45 -15.70 4.95
N PRO A 121 11.63 -14.43 4.61
CA PRO A 121 10.84 -13.77 3.58
C PRO A 121 11.12 -14.37 2.20
N ASN A 122 10.09 -14.50 1.38
CA ASN A 122 10.23 -15.04 0.02
C ASN A 122 9.40 -14.31 -1.03
N MET A 123 8.66 -13.28 -0.63
CA MET A 123 7.90 -12.40 -1.54
C MET A 123 7.90 -10.97 -1.02
N ILE A 124 7.86 -10.01 -1.95
CA ILE A 124 7.79 -8.57 -1.66
C ILE A 124 6.49 -8.02 -2.27
N LEU A 125 5.78 -7.20 -1.49
CA LEU A 125 4.74 -6.30 -1.95
C LEU A 125 5.16 -4.88 -1.60
N ASP A 126 5.45 -4.06 -2.60
CA ASP A 126 6.03 -2.73 -2.42
C ASP A 126 5.21 -1.63 -3.09
N ASP A 127 5.31 -0.42 -2.56
CA ASP A 127 4.68 0.78 -3.08
C ASP A 127 5.68 1.94 -3.01
N GLY A 128 6.31 2.22 -4.15
CA GLY A 128 7.34 3.23 -4.30
C GLY A 128 8.77 2.68 -4.35
N GLY A 129 8.97 1.37 -4.12
CA GLY A 129 10.25 0.69 -4.29
C GLY A 129 11.24 0.86 -3.13
N ASP A 130 10.82 1.40 -1.96
CA ASP A 130 11.74 1.64 -0.83
C ASP A 130 12.16 0.32 -0.15
N LEU A 131 11.24 -0.61 0.05
CA LEU A 131 11.55 -1.95 0.57
C LEU A 131 12.45 -2.71 -0.41
N THR A 132 12.14 -2.66 -1.71
CA THR A 132 12.93 -3.31 -2.76
C THR A 132 14.36 -2.77 -2.81
N LEU A 133 14.51 -1.45 -2.76
CA LEU A 133 15.82 -0.80 -2.71
C LEU A 133 16.61 -1.22 -1.46
N ARG A 134 15.94 -1.19 -0.30
CA ARG A 134 16.53 -1.60 0.98
C ARG A 134 17.04 -3.03 0.96
N MET A 135 16.28 -3.94 0.33
CA MET A 135 16.70 -5.34 0.15
C MET A 135 17.96 -5.46 -0.71
N HIS A 136 18.04 -4.71 -1.81
CA HIS A 136 19.21 -4.76 -2.70
C HIS A 136 20.46 -4.11 -2.10
N GLU A 137 20.30 -3.05 -1.31
CA GLU A 137 21.43 -2.31 -0.74
C GLU A 137 21.95 -2.91 0.57
N LYS A 138 21.04 -3.33 1.46
CA LYS A 138 21.41 -3.75 2.82
C LYS A 138 21.34 -5.27 3.04
N TYR A 139 20.48 -5.97 2.30
CA TYR A 139 20.21 -7.40 2.51
C TYR A 139 20.35 -8.25 1.24
N PRO A 140 21.39 -8.04 0.41
CA PRO A 140 21.51 -8.71 -0.89
C PRO A 140 21.57 -10.24 -0.78
N GLU A 141 22.05 -10.78 0.35
CA GLU A 141 22.13 -12.21 0.59
C GLU A 141 20.74 -12.87 0.74
N LEU A 142 19.70 -12.11 1.09
CA LEU A 142 18.32 -12.61 1.21
C LEU A 142 17.60 -12.66 -0.15
N LEU A 143 18.05 -11.90 -1.15
CA LEU A 143 17.41 -11.82 -2.47
C LEU A 143 17.29 -13.18 -3.15
N LYS A 144 18.24 -14.10 -2.90
CA LYS A 144 18.19 -15.47 -3.42
C LYS A 144 16.95 -16.26 -3.00
N ASN A 145 16.31 -15.87 -1.89
CA ASN A 145 15.10 -16.52 -1.38
C ASN A 145 13.83 -15.88 -1.94
N ILE A 146 13.94 -14.68 -2.52
CA ILE A 146 12.79 -13.91 -3.03
C ILE A 146 12.35 -14.48 -4.38
N LYS A 147 11.14 -14.96 -4.44
CA LYS A 147 10.53 -15.52 -5.67
C LYS A 147 10.06 -14.44 -6.63
N GLY A 148 9.76 -13.26 -6.12
CA GLY A 148 9.35 -12.11 -6.90
C GLY A 148 8.80 -10.99 -6.02
N LEU A 149 8.61 -9.85 -6.67
CA LEU A 149 7.99 -8.67 -6.07
C LEU A 149 6.83 -8.17 -6.94
N SER A 150 5.87 -7.49 -6.33
CA SER A 150 4.86 -6.68 -7.02
C SER A 150 4.99 -5.23 -6.57
N GLU A 151 4.96 -4.32 -7.57
CA GLU A 151 5.08 -2.88 -7.35
C GLU A 151 3.76 -2.18 -7.71
N GLU A 152 3.28 -1.38 -6.78
CA GLU A 152 1.96 -0.77 -6.82
C GLU A 152 1.92 0.55 -7.61
N THR A 153 3.02 1.31 -7.65
CA THR A 153 2.94 2.73 -8.04
C THR A 153 3.99 3.15 -9.09
N THR A 154 3.68 4.21 -9.83
CA THR A 154 4.52 4.75 -10.90
C THR A 154 5.96 5.04 -10.44
N THR A 155 6.15 5.62 -9.26
CA THR A 155 7.49 5.95 -8.74
C THR A 155 8.34 4.70 -8.55
N GLY A 156 7.75 3.63 -8.00
CA GLY A 156 8.43 2.36 -7.81
C GLY A 156 8.72 1.67 -9.14
N VAL A 157 7.76 1.67 -10.07
CA VAL A 157 7.98 1.12 -11.43
C VAL A 157 9.17 1.79 -12.11
N LEU A 158 9.26 3.13 -12.08
CA LEU A 158 10.38 3.87 -12.64
C LEU A 158 11.72 3.49 -11.98
N ARG A 159 11.74 3.25 -10.67
CA ARG A 159 12.93 2.75 -9.96
C ARG A 159 13.33 1.36 -10.45
N LEU A 160 12.35 0.46 -10.57
CA LEU A 160 12.60 -0.91 -11.08
C LEU A 160 13.12 -0.90 -12.52
N GLU A 161 12.56 -0.07 -13.40
CA GLU A 161 13.04 0.11 -14.77
C GLU A 161 14.49 0.57 -14.80
N GLN A 162 14.85 1.57 -13.97
CA GLN A 162 16.25 2.03 -13.84
C GLN A 162 17.18 0.93 -13.31
N MET A 163 16.69 0.07 -12.40
CA MET A 163 17.46 -1.06 -11.88
C MET A 163 17.66 -2.13 -12.99
N VAL A 164 16.65 -2.35 -13.82
CA VAL A 164 16.78 -3.24 -15.01
C VAL A 164 17.81 -2.70 -15.99
N GLU A 165 17.72 -1.42 -16.35
CA GLU A 165 18.68 -0.77 -17.26
C GLU A 165 20.13 -0.84 -16.76
N LYS A 166 20.33 -0.72 -15.44
CA LYS A 166 21.65 -0.84 -14.79
C LYS A 166 22.08 -2.30 -14.56
N GLY A 167 21.21 -3.27 -14.81
CA GLY A 167 21.46 -4.69 -14.50
C GLY A 167 21.57 -5.00 -13.00
N THR A 168 20.94 -4.19 -12.16
CA THR A 168 21.01 -4.32 -10.68
C THR A 168 19.78 -4.97 -10.07
N LEU A 169 18.66 -5.09 -10.79
CA LEU A 169 17.49 -5.81 -10.31
C LEU A 169 17.76 -7.32 -10.32
N GLN A 170 17.72 -7.96 -9.16
CA GLN A 170 18.10 -9.36 -8.97
C GLN A 170 16.92 -10.32 -8.81
N VAL A 171 15.70 -9.80 -8.79
CA VAL A 171 14.47 -10.60 -8.56
C VAL A 171 13.42 -10.28 -9.64
N PRO A 172 12.56 -11.24 -10.01
CA PRO A 172 11.44 -10.97 -10.90
C PRO A 172 10.51 -9.92 -10.31
N ALA A 173 10.06 -8.96 -11.13
CA ALA A 173 9.18 -7.89 -10.73
C ALA A 173 7.90 -7.86 -11.58
N ILE A 174 6.76 -7.67 -10.92
CA ILE A 174 5.45 -7.48 -11.56
C ILE A 174 5.03 -6.03 -11.38
N ASN A 175 4.87 -5.33 -12.49
CA ASN A 175 4.31 -3.98 -12.53
C ASN A 175 2.78 -4.06 -12.42
N VAL A 176 2.24 -3.87 -11.21
CA VAL A 176 0.80 -3.82 -10.96
C VAL A 176 0.22 -2.47 -11.37
N ASN A 177 1.01 -1.39 -11.23
CA ASN A 177 0.54 -0.03 -11.54
C ASN A 177 -0.01 0.10 -12.97
N ASP A 178 0.65 -0.49 -13.96
CA ASP A 178 0.29 -0.33 -15.36
C ASP A 178 -0.73 -1.36 -15.86
N SER A 179 -1.23 -2.23 -14.98
CA SER A 179 -2.37 -3.07 -15.34
C SER A 179 -3.58 -2.19 -15.66
N VAL A 180 -4.37 -2.58 -16.67
CA VAL A 180 -5.55 -1.83 -17.08
C VAL A 180 -6.53 -1.62 -15.93
N THR A 181 -6.69 -2.64 -15.09
CA THR A 181 -7.58 -2.61 -13.92
C THR A 181 -7.02 -1.79 -12.75
N LYS A 182 -5.77 -1.31 -12.78
CA LYS A 182 -5.18 -0.45 -11.75
C LYS A 182 -5.08 0.99 -12.23
N SER A 183 -4.15 1.32 -13.10
CA SER A 183 -3.83 2.73 -13.40
C SER A 183 -4.97 3.50 -14.08
N LYS A 184 -5.76 2.83 -14.92
CA LYS A 184 -6.88 3.47 -15.61
C LYS A 184 -8.11 3.67 -14.73
N PHE A 185 -8.16 3.04 -13.57
CA PHE A 185 -9.21 3.20 -12.57
C PHE A 185 -8.70 3.94 -11.34
N ASP A 186 -7.73 3.40 -10.60
CA ASP A 186 -7.27 3.98 -9.35
C ASP A 186 -6.56 5.33 -9.56
N ASN A 187 -5.54 5.40 -10.41
CA ASN A 187 -4.78 6.64 -10.60
C ASN A 187 -5.65 7.77 -11.17
N LEU A 188 -6.68 7.45 -11.95
CA LEU A 188 -7.59 8.43 -12.54
C LEU A 188 -8.81 8.70 -11.63
N TYR A 189 -9.62 7.68 -11.39
CA TYR A 189 -10.89 7.82 -10.68
C TYR A 189 -10.73 7.77 -9.16
N GLY A 190 -9.83 6.95 -8.65
CA GLY A 190 -9.53 6.90 -7.22
C GLY A 190 -9.00 8.23 -6.70
N CYS A 191 -8.02 8.84 -7.38
CA CYS A 191 -7.50 10.16 -7.02
C CYS A 191 -8.55 11.25 -7.19
N LYS A 192 -9.44 11.13 -8.17
CA LYS A 192 -10.59 12.02 -8.36
C LYS A 192 -11.46 12.07 -7.10
N GLU A 193 -11.84 10.93 -6.57
CA GLU A 193 -12.70 10.84 -5.38
C GLU A 193 -11.93 11.25 -4.10
N SER A 194 -10.72 10.72 -3.90
CA SER A 194 -9.99 10.85 -2.63
C SER A 194 -9.43 12.25 -2.37
N LEU A 195 -9.08 13.03 -3.40
CA LEU A 195 -8.53 14.37 -3.19
C LEU A 195 -9.54 15.30 -2.51
N VAL A 196 -10.76 15.37 -3.02
CA VAL A 196 -11.79 16.28 -2.49
C VAL A 196 -12.22 15.83 -1.10
N ASP A 197 -12.38 14.52 -0.91
CA ASP A 197 -12.67 13.94 0.40
C ASP A 197 -11.56 14.27 1.41
N GLY A 198 -10.30 14.06 1.03
CA GLY A 198 -9.15 14.36 1.89
C GLY A 198 -9.03 15.84 2.26
N ILE A 199 -9.27 16.76 1.31
CA ILE A 199 -9.28 18.20 1.59
C ILE A 199 -10.39 18.56 2.58
N ARG A 200 -11.60 18.04 2.37
CA ARG A 200 -12.74 18.33 3.26
C ARG A 200 -12.50 17.79 4.67
N ARG A 201 -12.05 16.55 4.80
CA ARG A 201 -11.76 15.94 6.10
C ARG A 201 -10.61 16.62 6.83
N GLY A 202 -9.59 17.10 6.08
CA GLY A 202 -8.42 17.73 6.67
C GLY A 202 -8.58 19.19 7.02
N THR A 203 -9.56 19.91 6.43
CA THR A 203 -9.62 21.37 6.51
C THR A 203 -11.00 21.94 6.86
N ASP A 204 -12.06 21.18 6.77
CA ASP A 204 -13.47 21.62 6.86
C ASP A 204 -13.82 22.77 5.88
N VAL A 205 -13.04 22.96 4.82
CA VAL A 205 -13.19 24.06 3.86
C VAL A 205 -14.27 23.76 2.83
N MET A 206 -15.15 24.74 2.58
CA MET A 206 -16.04 24.71 1.42
C MET A 206 -15.23 24.83 0.13
N MET A 207 -15.36 23.88 -0.78
CA MET A 207 -14.62 23.85 -2.06
C MET A 207 -15.19 24.80 -3.10
N ALA A 208 -16.51 25.10 -3.03
CA ALA A 208 -17.17 25.96 -3.98
C ALA A 208 -16.56 27.37 -4.03
N GLY A 209 -16.39 27.91 -5.23
CA GLY A 209 -15.84 29.25 -5.46
C GLY A 209 -14.34 29.39 -5.26
N LYS A 210 -13.60 28.29 -5.03
CA LYS A 210 -12.14 28.33 -4.91
C LYS A 210 -11.46 27.98 -6.24
N VAL A 211 -10.27 28.55 -6.44
CA VAL A 211 -9.41 28.23 -7.58
C VAL A 211 -8.43 27.13 -7.14
N ALA A 212 -8.44 26.01 -7.86
CA ALA A 212 -7.48 24.93 -7.68
C ALA A 212 -6.44 24.95 -8.80
N VAL A 213 -5.17 24.84 -8.45
CA VAL A 213 -4.07 24.68 -9.40
C VAL A 213 -3.53 23.26 -9.28
N VAL A 214 -3.58 22.50 -10.37
CA VAL A 214 -3.07 21.13 -10.45
C VAL A 214 -1.79 21.14 -11.28
N ALA A 215 -0.66 20.83 -10.64
CA ALA A 215 0.63 20.72 -11.32
C ALA A 215 0.82 19.29 -11.83
N GLY A 216 0.79 19.11 -13.17
CA GLY A 216 0.93 17.82 -13.83
C GLY A 216 -0.31 17.40 -14.60
N PHE A 217 -0.12 16.61 -15.67
CA PHE A 217 -1.18 16.15 -16.56
C PHE A 217 -1.03 14.65 -16.93
N GLY A 218 -0.49 13.85 -16.01
CA GLY A 218 -0.52 12.38 -16.06
C GLY A 218 -1.90 11.84 -15.66
N ASP A 219 -2.03 10.53 -15.43
CA ASP A 219 -3.32 9.93 -15.09
C ASP A 219 -3.92 10.54 -13.81
N VAL A 220 -3.12 10.75 -12.76
CA VAL A 220 -3.55 11.43 -11.54
C VAL A 220 -3.99 12.88 -11.80
N GLY A 221 -3.16 13.68 -12.49
CA GLY A 221 -3.49 15.08 -12.79
C GLY A 221 -4.75 15.23 -13.65
N LYS A 222 -4.97 14.34 -14.60
CA LYS A 222 -6.22 14.26 -15.37
C LYS A 222 -7.40 13.90 -14.49
N GLY A 223 -7.25 12.91 -13.60
CA GLY A 223 -8.27 12.54 -12.63
C GLY A 223 -8.68 13.72 -11.76
N LEU A 224 -7.71 14.42 -11.18
CA LEU A 224 -7.95 15.60 -10.34
C LEU A 224 -8.66 16.71 -11.12
N SER A 225 -8.35 16.93 -12.40
CA SER A 225 -8.99 17.95 -13.23
C SER A 225 -10.46 17.62 -13.55
N LEU A 226 -10.81 16.35 -13.65
CA LEU A 226 -12.18 15.91 -13.98
C LEU A 226 -13.23 16.31 -12.94
N ILE A 227 -12.88 16.58 -11.69
CA ILE A 227 -13.84 16.89 -10.62
C ILE A 227 -14.37 18.32 -10.73
N HIS A 228 -13.52 19.28 -11.13
CA HIS A 228 -13.82 20.70 -11.01
C HIS A 228 -13.74 21.46 -12.33
N ILE A 229 -13.17 20.91 -13.38
CA ILE A 229 -12.86 21.59 -14.63
C ILE A 229 -13.62 21.01 -15.81
N SER A 230 -14.16 19.82 -15.70
CA SER A 230 -14.85 19.21 -16.83
C SER A 230 -16.35 19.51 -16.87
N GLU A 231 -16.67 20.75 -17.07
CA GLU A 231 -17.50 21.01 -18.23
C GLU A 231 -16.56 20.81 -19.42
N PRO A 232 -16.77 19.78 -20.27
CA PRO A 232 -16.10 19.78 -21.56
C PRO A 232 -16.55 21.09 -22.21
N THR A 233 -15.59 22.01 -22.42
CA THR A 233 -15.85 23.13 -23.29
C THR A 233 -16.30 22.54 -24.58
N ARG A 234 -17.62 22.49 -24.82
CA ARG A 234 -18.17 22.16 -26.12
C ARG A 234 -17.55 23.15 -27.06
N PRO A 235 -16.81 22.73 -28.09
CA PRO A 235 -16.48 23.65 -29.16
C PRO A 235 -17.82 24.05 -29.76
N TYR A 236 -18.14 25.34 -29.67
CA TYR A 236 -19.26 25.94 -30.36
C TYR A 236 -18.98 25.93 -31.83
#